data_b098994d8cb7e5f0b4ebfc6193cbb977
#
_entry.id   b098994d8cb7e5f0b4ebfc6193cbb977
#
_cell.length_a   1.000
_cell.length_b   1.000
_cell.length_c   1.000
_cell.angle_alpha   90.00
_cell.angle_beta   90.00
_cell.angle_gamma   90.00
#
_symmetry.space_group_name_H-M   'P 1'
#
loop_
_entity.id
_entity.type
_entity.pdbx_description
1 polymer ?
#
loop_
_entity_poly.entity_id
_entity_poly.type
_entity_poly.pdbx_seq_one_letter_code
_entity_poly.pdbx_strand_id
1 'polypeptide(L)'
;MALQTIAENAAIVPELWMHSMIDLVRATAIVDKALAQARTLGLPPLTVAVLDAGGCLVSFKREDGSSLLRPEIAQAKAWGALGMGIGSRAIAQRASVAPAFVSAVNALAGGRLIPVPGGVLIRMSDKSIIGAVGITGATSDQDEACAVAGIEAAGFTADTGADPAANKG
;
A
#
# COMPACT_ATOMS: atom_id res chain seq x y z
N MET A 1 -21.39 -34.91 22.27
CA MET A 1 -22.08 -34.31 21.13
C MET A 1 -21.91 -32.77 20.99
N ALA A 2 -21.46 -32.04 22.00
CA ALA A 2 -21.32 -30.57 21.93
C ALA A 2 -19.95 -30.06 21.39
N LEU A 3 -18.92 -30.87 21.32
CA LEU A 3 -17.58 -30.47 20.84
C LEU A 3 -17.38 -30.58 19.33
N GLN A 4 -18.22 -31.35 18.63
CA GLN A 4 -18.18 -31.45 17.16
C GLN A 4 -18.81 -30.24 16.46
N THR A 5 -19.79 -29.60 17.07
CA THR A 5 -20.51 -28.45 16.50
C THR A 5 -19.67 -27.16 16.48
N ILE A 6 -18.63 -27.06 17.32
CA ILE A 6 -17.75 -25.87 17.38
C ILE A 6 -16.68 -25.89 16.27
N ALA A 7 -16.25 -27.08 15.84
CA ALA A 7 -15.28 -27.21 14.75
C ALA A 7 -15.88 -26.95 13.36
N GLU A 8 -17.18 -27.20 13.17
CA GLU A 8 -17.88 -26.93 11.90
C GLU A 8 -18.24 -25.45 11.69
N ASN A 9 -18.30 -24.66 12.76
CA ASN A 9 -18.55 -23.20 12.67
C ASN A 9 -17.29 -22.35 12.50
N ALA A 10 -16.09 -22.93 12.56
CA ALA A 10 -14.83 -22.21 12.34
C ALA A 10 -14.48 -22.00 10.84
N ALA A 11 -15.32 -22.47 9.92
CA ALA A 11 -15.07 -22.42 8.47
C ALA A 11 -16.02 -21.49 7.72
N ILE A 12 -16.51 -20.42 8.33
CA ILE A 12 -17.33 -19.43 7.62
C ILE A 12 -16.55 -18.13 7.43
N VAL A 13 -15.38 -18.23 6.78
CA VAL A 13 -14.93 -17.17 5.88
C VAL A 13 -15.26 -17.70 4.48
N PRO A 14 -16.22 -17.14 3.73
CA PRO A 14 -16.52 -17.61 2.39
C PRO A 14 -15.23 -17.57 1.57
N GLU A 15 -14.88 -18.64 0.85
CA GLU A 15 -13.71 -18.68 -0.05
C GLU A 15 -13.68 -17.49 -1.02
N LEU A 16 -14.85 -16.94 -1.35
CA LEU A 16 -15.01 -15.75 -2.18
C LEU A 16 -14.33 -14.50 -1.60
N TRP A 17 -14.23 -14.36 -0.27
CA TRP A 17 -13.56 -13.22 0.38
C TRP A 17 -12.06 -13.39 0.45
N MET A 18 -11.57 -14.64 0.49
CA MET A 18 -10.13 -14.94 0.53
C MET A 18 -9.42 -14.62 -0.80
N HIS A 19 -10.15 -14.56 -1.92
CA HIS A 19 -9.58 -14.26 -3.24
C HIS A 19 -9.63 -12.77 -3.62
N SER A 20 -10.36 -11.95 -2.86
CA SER A 20 -10.54 -10.52 -3.18
C SER A 20 -9.70 -9.56 -2.33
N MET A 21 -8.89 -10.07 -1.39
CA MET A 21 -8.04 -9.25 -0.51
C MET A 21 -6.65 -9.85 -0.38
N ILE A 22 -5.66 -8.99 -0.11
CA ILE A 22 -4.29 -9.44 0.19
C ILE A 22 -4.29 -10.20 1.51
N ASP A 23 -3.71 -11.41 1.52
CA ASP A 23 -3.53 -12.21 2.73
C ASP A 23 -2.25 -11.83 3.50
N LEU A 24 -2.16 -12.26 4.76
CA LEU A 24 -1.05 -11.93 5.65
C LEU A 24 0.30 -12.46 5.11
N VAL A 25 0.32 -13.65 4.51
CA VAL A 25 1.56 -14.28 4.00
C VAL A 25 2.13 -13.45 2.87
N ARG A 26 1.30 -13.07 1.89
CA ARG A 26 1.71 -12.24 0.76
C ARG A 26 2.02 -10.81 1.17
N ALA A 27 1.23 -10.22 2.07
CA ALA A 27 1.49 -8.90 2.62
C ALA A 27 2.84 -8.83 3.35
N THR A 28 3.19 -9.86 4.13
CA THR A 28 4.48 -9.95 4.82
C THR A 28 5.62 -10.10 3.82
N ALA A 29 5.45 -10.93 2.80
CA ALA A 29 6.45 -11.08 1.73
C ALA A 29 6.70 -9.76 0.99
N ILE A 30 5.66 -8.97 0.71
CA ILE A 30 5.79 -7.63 0.11
C ILE A 30 6.63 -6.72 1.00
N VAL A 31 6.33 -6.67 2.31
CA VAL A 31 7.10 -5.85 3.27
C VAL A 31 8.57 -6.24 3.28
N ASP A 32 8.87 -7.55 3.35
CA ASP A 32 10.23 -8.07 3.42
C ASP A 32 11.02 -7.76 2.14
N LYS A 33 10.41 -7.93 0.98
CA LYS A 33 11.03 -7.64 -0.31
C LYS A 33 11.27 -6.15 -0.51
N ALA A 34 10.34 -5.29 -0.10
CA ALA A 34 10.50 -3.84 -0.16
C ALA A 34 11.68 -3.36 0.72
N LEU A 35 11.81 -3.88 1.95
CA LEU A 35 12.93 -3.58 2.82
C LEU A 35 14.26 -4.14 2.28
N ALA A 36 14.27 -5.34 1.72
CA ALA A 36 15.45 -5.91 1.06
C ALA A 36 15.92 -5.03 -0.10
N GLN A 37 15.00 -4.54 -0.93
CA GLN A 37 15.30 -3.60 -2.01
C GLN A 37 15.93 -2.30 -1.48
N ALA A 38 15.37 -1.76 -0.39
CA ALA A 38 15.91 -0.58 0.27
C ALA A 38 17.36 -0.80 0.74
N ARG A 39 17.68 -1.96 1.30
CA ARG A 39 19.06 -2.31 1.73
C ARG A 39 19.99 -2.43 0.54
N THR A 40 19.53 -3.03 -0.57
CA THR A 40 20.30 -3.12 -1.82
C THR A 40 20.65 -1.73 -2.37
N LEU A 41 19.74 -0.78 -2.25
CA LEU A 41 19.91 0.60 -2.71
C LEU A 41 20.65 1.51 -1.71
N GLY A 42 20.99 1.01 -0.51
CA GLY A 42 21.66 1.79 0.53
C GLY A 42 20.80 2.95 1.07
N LEU A 43 19.47 2.81 1.07
CA LEU A 43 18.56 3.87 1.50
C LEU A 43 18.55 4.05 3.03
N PRO A 44 18.12 5.22 3.53
CA PRO A 44 17.82 5.42 4.94
C PRO A 44 16.79 4.40 5.46
N PRO A 45 16.61 4.28 6.80
CA PRO A 45 15.61 3.40 7.38
C PRO A 45 14.20 3.70 6.88
N LEU A 46 13.48 2.65 6.43
CA LEU A 46 12.13 2.76 5.90
C LEU A 46 11.08 2.25 6.89
N THR A 47 9.88 2.73 6.68
CA THR A 47 8.65 2.18 7.27
C THR A 47 7.72 1.76 6.14
N VAL A 48 7.22 0.52 6.23
CA VAL A 48 6.38 -0.12 5.21
C VAL A 48 5.08 -0.57 5.85
N ALA A 49 3.95 -0.21 5.25
CA ALA A 49 2.62 -0.66 5.63
C ALA A 49 1.92 -1.30 4.43
N VAL A 50 1.26 -2.45 4.63
CA VAL A 50 0.38 -3.08 3.65
C VAL A 50 -1.03 -3.09 4.20
N LEU A 51 -1.97 -2.50 3.46
CA LEU A 51 -3.38 -2.47 3.78
C LEU A 51 -4.14 -3.39 2.82
N ASP A 52 -5.21 -4.01 3.29
CA ASP A 52 -6.16 -4.72 2.44
C ASP A 52 -7.05 -3.75 1.64
N ALA A 53 -7.92 -4.28 0.77
CA ALA A 53 -8.83 -3.46 -0.05
C ALA A 53 -9.85 -2.65 0.78
N GLY A 54 -10.11 -3.04 2.03
CA GLY A 54 -10.94 -2.31 2.99
C GLY A 54 -10.18 -1.21 3.74
N GLY A 55 -8.87 -1.07 3.51
CA GLY A 55 -8.01 -0.09 4.18
C GLY A 55 -7.55 -0.52 5.58
N CYS A 56 -7.72 -1.80 5.95
CA CYS A 56 -7.25 -2.34 7.22
C CYS A 56 -5.77 -2.75 7.13
N LEU A 57 -5.01 -2.51 8.19
CA LEU A 57 -3.60 -2.88 8.26
C LEU A 57 -3.43 -4.39 8.35
N VAL A 58 -2.72 -5.00 7.40
CA VAL A 58 -2.44 -6.44 7.34
C VAL A 58 -1.02 -6.75 7.78
N SER A 59 -0.01 -6.01 7.27
CA SER A 59 1.39 -6.21 7.63
C SER A 59 2.11 -4.86 7.72
N PHE A 60 3.05 -4.78 8.66
CA PHE A 60 3.75 -3.54 8.96
C PHE A 60 5.15 -3.83 9.50
N LYS A 61 6.14 -3.08 9.00
CA LYS A 61 7.46 -3.02 9.61
C LYS A 61 7.99 -1.59 9.60
N ARG A 62 8.60 -1.20 10.71
CA ARG A 62 9.34 0.05 10.87
C ARG A 62 10.78 -0.30 11.22
N GLU A 63 11.74 0.06 10.37
CA GLU A 63 13.15 -0.14 10.67
C GLU A 63 13.62 0.77 11.81
N ASP A 64 14.61 0.30 12.54
CA ASP A 64 15.26 1.06 13.61
C ASP A 64 15.82 2.38 13.08
N GLY A 65 15.67 3.45 13.86
CA GLY A 65 16.08 4.79 13.44
C GLY A 65 15.06 5.56 12.61
N SER A 66 13.94 4.95 12.18
CA SER A 66 12.85 5.70 11.54
C SER A 66 12.19 6.68 12.49
N SER A 67 11.85 7.89 12.00
CA SER A 67 11.24 8.95 12.83
C SER A 67 9.80 8.61 13.26
N LEU A 68 9.33 9.32 14.30
CA LEU A 68 8.07 9.06 15.00
C LEU A 68 6.84 9.00 14.06
N LEU A 69 6.74 9.90 13.07
CA LEU A 69 5.57 10.00 12.19
C LEU A 69 5.59 9.02 11.00
N ARG A 70 6.65 8.23 10.82
CA ARG A 70 6.74 7.32 9.66
C ARG A 70 5.63 6.27 9.61
N PRO A 71 5.17 5.67 10.74
CA PRO A 71 4.04 4.74 10.73
C PRO A 71 2.76 5.34 10.14
N GLU A 72 2.41 6.55 10.56
CA GLU A 72 1.22 7.26 10.10
C GLU A 72 1.34 7.67 8.63
N ILE A 73 2.52 8.15 8.22
CA ILE A 73 2.78 8.56 6.82
C ILE A 73 2.68 7.34 5.88
N ALA A 74 3.29 6.20 6.24
CA ALA A 74 3.22 4.99 5.43
C ALA A 74 1.76 4.53 5.25
N GLN A 75 1.01 4.45 6.34
CA GLN A 75 -0.40 4.07 6.28
C GLN A 75 -1.23 5.08 5.49
N ALA A 76 -1.00 6.39 5.66
CA ALA A 76 -1.74 7.43 4.96
C ALA A 76 -1.47 7.45 3.44
N LYS A 77 -0.24 7.12 3.00
CA LYS A 77 0.08 6.93 1.58
C LYS A 77 -0.72 5.76 0.99
N ALA A 78 -0.72 4.59 1.64
CA ALA A 78 -1.48 3.42 1.20
C ALA A 78 -3.00 3.67 1.24
N TRP A 79 -3.49 4.22 2.36
CA TRP A 79 -4.91 4.49 2.55
C TRP A 79 -5.45 5.52 1.57
N GLY A 80 -4.67 6.57 1.29
CA GLY A 80 -5.02 7.59 0.29
C GLY A 80 -5.11 7.00 -1.12
N ALA A 81 -4.20 6.09 -1.49
CA ALA A 81 -4.25 5.39 -2.77
C ALA A 81 -5.52 4.54 -2.90
N LEU A 82 -5.89 3.77 -1.87
CA LEU A 82 -7.14 2.99 -1.83
C LEU A 82 -8.37 3.89 -1.90
N GLY A 83 -8.42 4.93 -1.07
CA GLY A 83 -9.58 5.83 -0.98
C GLY A 83 -9.85 6.60 -2.27
N MET A 84 -8.81 6.90 -3.06
CA MET A 84 -8.91 7.55 -4.37
C MET A 84 -8.99 6.56 -5.54
N GLY A 85 -8.70 5.28 -5.32
CA GLY A 85 -8.65 4.24 -6.36
C GLY A 85 -7.51 4.42 -7.37
N ILE A 86 -6.50 5.22 -7.03
CA ILE A 86 -5.34 5.54 -7.88
C ILE A 86 -4.07 5.59 -7.02
N GLY A 87 -2.92 5.21 -7.60
CA GLY A 87 -1.65 5.30 -6.89
C GLY A 87 -1.30 6.75 -6.50
N SER A 88 -0.53 6.89 -5.42
CA SER A 88 -0.29 8.21 -4.81
C SER A 88 0.51 9.17 -5.70
N ARG A 89 1.22 8.69 -6.72
CA ARG A 89 1.85 9.54 -7.74
C ARG A 89 0.79 10.33 -8.52
N ALA A 90 -0.31 9.71 -8.94
CA ALA A 90 -1.42 10.41 -9.59
C ALA A 90 -2.10 11.41 -8.65
N ILE A 91 -2.18 11.09 -7.35
CA ILE A 91 -2.69 12.03 -6.34
C ILE A 91 -1.76 13.25 -6.22
N ALA A 92 -0.43 13.04 -6.22
CA ALA A 92 0.55 14.12 -6.22
C ALA A 92 0.43 15.04 -7.45
N GLN A 93 0.28 14.44 -8.64
CA GLN A 93 0.03 15.21 -9.87
C GLN A 93 -1.28 16.00 -9.79
N ARG A 94 -2.34 15.39 -9.27
CA ARG A 94 -3.61 16.11 -9.07
C ARG A 94 -3.48 17.26 -8.06
N ALA A 95 -2.69 17.07 -7.00
CA ALA A 95 -2.43 18.11 -6.02
C ALA A 95 -1.68 19.32 -6.61
N SER A 96 -0.83 19.13 -7.63
CA SER A 96 -0.13 20.24 -8.29
C SER A 96 -1.04 21.09 -9.17
N VAL A 97 -2.11 20.51 -9.74
CA VAL A 97 -3.03 21.22 -10.64
C VAL A 97 -4.34 21.64 -9.97
N ALA A 98 -4.74 20.93 -8.89
CA ALA A 98 -5.99 21.18 -8.16
C ALA A 98 -5.78 21.05 -6.63
N PRO A 99 -4.92 21.89 -6.02
CA PRO A 99 -4.57 21.76 -4.59
C PRO A 99 -5.77 21.93 -3.66
N ALA A 100 -6.72 22.81 -3.99
CA ALA A 100 -7.93 23.02 -3.19
C ALA A 100 -8.80 21.76 -3.13
N PHE A 101 -8.93 21.03 -4.23
CA PHE A 101 -9.65 19.76 -4.27
C PHE A 101 -8.99 18.72 -3.37
N VAL A 102 -7.67 18.52 -3.52
CA VAL A 102 -6.93 17.52 -2.72
C VAL A 102 -6.96 17.88 -1.23
N SER A 103 -6.87 19.17 -0.87
CA SER A 103 -7.03 19.63 0.51
C SER A 103 -8.41 19.32 1.08
N ALA A 104 -9.48 19.55 0.30
CA ALA A 104 -10.84 19.23 0.73
C ALA A 104 -11.05 17.72 0.92
N VAL A 105 -10.53 16.90 0.01
CA VAL A 105 -10.57 15.44 0.12
C VAL A 105 -9.77 14.97 1.36
N ASN A 106 -8.60 15.55 1.61
CA ASN A 106 -7.80 15.21 2.79
C ASN A 106 -8.52 15.58 4.10
N ALA A 107 -9.20 16.73 4.14
CA ALA A 107 -10.02 17.12 5.29
C ALA A 107 -11.21 16.15 5.50
N LEU A 108 -11.91 15.76 4.42
CA LEU A 108 -12.97 14.76 4.45
C LEU A 108 -12.46 13.39 4.93
N ALA A 109 -11.24 13.03 4.54
CA ALA A 109 -10.55 11.79 4.93
C ALA A 109 -9.99 11.83 6.36
N GLY A 110 -10.20 12.91 7.11
CA GLY A 110 -9.66 13.08 8.47
C GLY A 110 -8.13 13.16 8.51
N GLY A 111 -7.50 13.71 7.47
CA GLY A 111 -6.05 13.85 7.37
C GLY A 111 -5.31 12.58 6.89
N ARG A 112 -6.04 11.51 6.56
CA ARG A 112 -5.46 10.22 6.15
C ARG A 112 -5.10 10.12 4.67
N LEU A 113 -4.76 11.23 4.02
CA LEU A 113 -4.32 11.25 2.63
C LEU A 113 -3.05 12.11 2.52
N ILE A 114 -1.95 11.49 2.07
CA ILE A 114 -0.69 12.18 1.84
C ILE A 114 -0.38 12.14 0.33
N PRO A 115 -0.46 13.29 -0.38
CA PRO A 115 -0.38 13.36 -1.83
C PRO A 115 1.09 13.40 -2.31
N VAL A 116 1.86 12.36 -2.02
CA VAL A 116 3.23 12.18 -2.51
C VAL A 116 3.46 10.72 -2.90
N PRO A 117 4.35 10.39 -3.87
CA PRO A 117 4.63 9.02 -4.27
C PRO A 117 5.06 8.10 -3.11
N GLY A 118 4.86 6.80 -3.28
CA GLY A 118 5.15 5.77 -2.29
C GLY A 118 3.91 5.08 -1.70
N GLY A 119 2.69 5.48 -2.13
CA GLY A 119 1.45 4.72 -1.95
C GLY A 119 1.08 4.03 -3.26
N VAL A 120 1.21 2.70 -3.32
CA VAL A 120 1.08 1.91 -4.55
C VAL A 120 -0.03 0.89 -4.38
N LEU A 121 -0.99 0.87 -5.32
CA LEU A 121 -2.06 -0.13 -5.30
C LEU A 121 -1.52 -1.51 -5.69
N ILE A 122 -2.03 -2.54 -5.03
CA ILE A 122 -1.77 -3.94 -5.36
C ILE A 122 -2.92 -4.43 -6.22
N ARG A 123 -2.62 -4.83 -7.47
CA ARG A 123 -3.64 -5.34 -8.41
C ARG A 123 -3.39 -6.79 -8.77
N MET A 124 -4.48 -7.52 -8.92
CA MET A 124 -4.52 -8.85 -9.54
C MET A 124 -4.39 -8.74 -11.08
N SER A 125 -4.26 -9.88 -11.75
CA SER A 125 -4.20 -9.97 -13.22
C SER A 125 -5.47 -9.44 -13.91
N ASP A 126 -6.63 -9.54 -13.27
CA ASP A 126 -7.91 -8.99 -13.73
C ASP A 126 -8.07 -7.48 -13.43
N LYS A 127 -7.00 -6.84 -12.94
CA LYS A 127 -6.94 -5.43 -12.54
C LYS A 127 -7.71 -5.06 -11.28
N SER A 128 -8.34 -6.00 -10.57
CA SER A 128 -8.98 -5.75 -9.29
C SER A 128 -7.95 -5.26 -8.26
N ILE A 129 -8.36 -4.33 -7.40
CA ILE A 129 -7.54 -3.82 -6.29
C ILE A 129 -7.77 -4.75 -5.09
N ILE A 130 -6.70 -5.36 -4.59
CA ILE A 130 -6.73 -6.25 -3.43
C ILE A 130 -6.08 -5.65 -2.18
N GLY A 131 -5.45 -4.49 -2.32
CA GLY A 131 -4.78 -3.78 -1.23
C GLY A 131 -3.91 -2.65 -1.74
N ALA A 132 -3.11 -2.08 -0.84
CA ALA A 132 -2.08 -1.09 -1.17
C ALA A 132 -0.88 -1.20 -0.24
N VAL A 133 0.26 -0.78 -0.75
CA VAL A 133 1.51 -0.60 0.01
C VAL A 133 1.76 0.89 0.19
N GLY A 134 2.17 1.28 1.40
CA GLY A 134 2.67 2.61 1.66
C GLY A 134 4.07 2.54 2.27
N ILE A 135 4.99 3.30 1.69
CA ILE A 135 6.39 3.36 2.14
C ILE A 135 6.80 4.80 2.39
N THR A 136 7.63 4.98 3.41
CA THR A 136 8.22 6.27 3.74
C THR A 136 9.54 6.09 4.47
N GLY A 137 10.50 7.00 4.21
CA GLY A 137 11.80 7.03 4.87
C GLY A 137 12.91 7.62 4.00
N ALA A 138 12.80 7.44 2.67
CA ALA A 138 13.72 7.99 1.68
C ALA A 138 13.04 9.12 0.87
N THR A 139 13.49 9.38 -0.35
CA THR A 139 12.75 10.24 -1.29
C THR A 139 11.47 9.53 -1.74
N SER A 140 10.45 10.29 -2.12
CA SER A 140 9.17 9.72 -2.55
C SER A 140 9.31 8.75 -3.73
N ASP A 141 10.21 9.03 -4.67
CA ASP A 141 10.47 8.13 -5.80
C ASP A 141 11.18 6.83 -5.38
N GLN A 142 12.09 6.90 -4.42
CA GLN A 142 12.75 5.72 -3.84
C GLN A 142 11.79 4.89 -3.00
N ASP A 143 10.93 5.53 -2.20
CA ASP A 143 9.85 4.88 -1.45
C ASP A 143 8.94 4.09 -2.41
N GLU A 144 8.52 4.72 -3.52
CA GLU A 144 7.67 4.10 -4.54
C GLU A 144 8.39 2.93 -5.24
N ALA A 145 9.66 3.09 -5.61
CA ALA A 145 10.43 2.02 -6.24
C ALA A 145 10.54 0.78 -5.34
N CYS A 146 10.71 0.97 -4.02
CA CYS A 146 10.70 -0.13 -3.07
C CYS A 146 9.32 -0.81 -2.96
N ALA A 147 8.23 -0.03 -3.02
CA ALA A 147 6.87 -0.56 -3.00
C ALA A 147 6.59 -1.41 -4.25
N VAL A 148 6.96 -0.90 -5.43
CA VAL A 148 6.84 -1.63 -6.70
C VAL A 148 7.62 -2.94 -6.64
N ALA A 149 8.89 -2.91 -6.24
CA ALA A 149 9.72 -4.12 -6.13
C ALA A 149 9.11 -5.16 -5.18
N GLY A 150 8.54 -4.73 -4.04
CA GLY A 150 7.86 -5.62 -3.11
C GLY A 150 6.63 -6.29 -3.70
N ILE A 151 5.77 -5.51 -4.36
CA ILE A 151 4.52 -5.99 -4.98
C ILE A 151 4.82 -6.97 -6.11
N GLU A 152 5.73 -6.62 -7.01
CA GLU A 152 6.09 -7.46 -8.17
C GLU A 152 6.77 -8.76 -7.75
N ALA A 153 7.64 -8.72 -6.73
CA ALA A 153 8.25 -9.92 -6.19
C ALA A 153 7.26 -10.89 -5.54
N ALA A 154 6.09 -10.40 -5.12
CA ALA A 154 4.99 -11.22 -4.61
C ALA A 154 4.05 -11.72 -5.71
N GLY A 155 4.33 -11.43 -6.99
CA GLY A 155 3.55 -11.89 -8.15
C GLY A 155 2.33 -11.05 -8.49
N PHE A 156 2.24 -9.81 -7.98
CA PHE A 156 1.15 -8.89 -8.25
C PHE A 156 1.58 -7.76 -9.20
N THR A 157 0.60 -7.02 -9.71
CA THR A 157 0.85 -5.81 -10.50
C THR A 157 0.84 -4.59 -9.59
N ALA A 158 1.90 -3.80 -9.64
CA ALA A 158 2.01 -2.52 -8.94
C ALA A 158 1.37 -1.40 -9.78
N ASP A 159 0.48 -0.59 -9.15
CA ASP A 159 -0.11 0.58 -9.79
C ASP A 159 0.24 1.84 -8.98
N THR A 160 1.20 2.58 -9.49
CA THR A 160 1.68 3.84 -8.91
C THR A 160 0.79 5.03 -9.26
N GLY A 161 -0.10 4.87 -10.24
CA GLY A 161 -0.84 5.96 -10.88
C GLY A 161 0.00 6.79 -11.84
N ALA A 162 1.19 6.31 -12.23
CA ALA A 162 1.97 6.94 -13.30
C ALA A 162 1.25 6.79 -14.64
N ASP A 163 1.23 7.86 -15.44
CA ASP A 163 0.74 7.78 -16.83
C ASP A 163 1.71 6.93 -17.67
N PRO A 164 1.26 5.81 -18.26
CA PRO A 164 2.11 4.99 -19.11
C PRO A 164 2.68 5.75 -20.31
N ALA A 165 2.04 6.84 -20.72
CA ALA A 165 2.48 7.67 -21.84
C ALA A 165 3.61 8.64 -21.45
N ALA A 166 3.74 9.00 -20.17
CA ALA A 166 4.75 9.95 -19.70
C ALA A 166 6.18 9.37 -19.67
N ASN A 167 6.33 8.05 -19.80
CA ASN A 167 7.61 7.34 -19.70
C ASN A 167 8.24 6.99 -21.09
N LYS A 168 7.70 7.55 -22.18
CA LYS A 168 8.18 7.31 -23.56
C LYS A 168 8.89 8.53 -24.15
N GLY A 169 9.63 9.27 -23.32
CA GLY A 169 10.48 10.39 -23.75
C GLY A 169 11.97 10.09 -23.56
#